data_bf946a9a6805abca15888d620cdc9d88
#
_entry.id   bf946a9a6805abca15888d620cdc9d88
#
_cell.length_a   1.000
_cell.length_b   1.000
_cell.length_c   1.000
_cell.angle_alpha   90.00
_cell.angle_beta   90.00
_cell.angle_gamma   90.00
#
_symmetry.space_group_name_H-M   'P 1'
#
loop_
_entity.id
_entity.type
_entity.pdbx_description
1 polymer ?
#
loop_
_entity_poly.entity_id
_entity_poly.type
_entity_poly.pdbx_seq_one_letter_code
_entity_poly.pdbx_strand_id
1 'polypeptide(L)'
;PITSLPSEYGIGCFSKSAYDFVDWLKEAGQSYWQILPLGPTSYGDSPYQSFSTFAGNPYFISLKALVEEGVLTKEDCDKVSWGRRADSVDYEKIYKGRYKLLRKAYENSNISENPDYQKFVAENSWWLSDYALFMAVKDQFGGVEWTKWAEDIRLRWANAMDYYRRELYFDIEFQQYMQFKFYEQWMKLKKYANEKGIQIIG
;
A
#
# COMPACT_ATOMS: atom_id res chain seq x y z
N PRO A 1 -6.84 11.97 10.50
CA PRO A 1 -6.33 10.78 9.81
C PRO A 1 -5.11 11.11 8.94
N ILE A 2 -4.26 10.10 8.66
CA ILE A 2 -3.06 10.27 7.81
C ILE A 2 -3.45 10.75 6.41
N THR A 3 -4.56 10.25 5.88
CA THR A 3 -5.08 10.64 4.56
C THR A 3 -5.41 12.12 4.41
N SER A 4 -5.61 12.85 5.53
CA SER A 4 -5.89 14.30 5.54
C SER A 4 -4.64 15.16 5.68
N LEU A 5 -3.45 14.57 5.79
CA LEU A 5 -2.21 15.33 5.83
C LEU A 5 -1.89 15.92 4.45
N PRO A 6 -1.22 17.08 4.37
CA PRO A 6 -0.82 17.67 3.11
C PRO A 6 -0.01 16.71 2.25
N SER A 7 -0.32 16.64 0.96
CA SER A 7 0.39 15.78 0.00
C SER A 7 0.41 16.42 -1.39
N GLU A 8 1.54 16.31 -2.06
CA GLU A 8 1.71 16.73 -3.46
C GLU A 8 0.95 15.80 -4.44
N TYR A 9 0.62 14.57 -3.99
CA TYR A 9 0.08 13.50 -4.83
C TYR A 9 -1.30 13.03 -4.37
N GLY A 10 -2.16 13.98 -4.02
CA GLY A 10 -3.61 13.86 -3.93
C GLY A 10 -4.16 13.19 -2.67
N ILE A 11 -3.35 12.55 -1.84
CA ILE A 11 -3.77 11.95 -0.57
C ILE A 11 -2.61 11.94 0.43
N GLY A 12 -2.88 12.22 1.70
CA GLY A 12 -1.90 12.10 2.77
C GLY A 12 -1.39 10.67 2.91
N CYS A 13 -0.08 10.52 3.10
CA CYS A 13 0.62 9.24 3.14
C CYS A 13 1.82 9.29 4.10
N PHE A 14 2.66 8.26 4.14
CA PHE A 14 3.86 8.19 4.98
C PHE A 14 4.99 9.11 4.46
N SER A 15 4.64 10.34 4.13
CA SER A 15 5.55 11.37 3.60
C SER A 15 6.06 12.30 4.70
N LYS A 16 6.91 13.26 4.31
CA LYS A 16 7.44 14.27 5.23
C LYS A 16 6.36 14.91 6.11
N SER A 17 5.17 15.19 5.57
CA SER A 17 4.07 15.80 6.36
C SER A 17 3.61 14.92 7.53
N ALA A 18 3.75 13.60 7.46
CA ALA A 18 3.46 12.71 8.58
C ALA A 18 4.53 12.83 9.68
N TYR A 19 5.79 12.96 9.31
CA TYR A 19 6.88 13.19 10.25
C TYR A 19 6.78 14.59 10.90
N ASP A 20 6.52 15.62 10.10
CA ASP A 20 6.28 16.99 10.61
C ASP A 20 5.10 17.04 11.58
N PHE A 21 4.06 16.25 11.34
CA PHE A 21 2.92 16.15 12.24
C PHE A 21 3.29 15.50 13.58
N VAL A 22 4.17 14.51 13.58
CA VAL A 22 4.72 13.91 14.82
C VAL A 22 5.51 14.97 15.60
N ASP A 23 6.37 15.75 14.93
CA ASP A 23 7.14 16.82 15.57
C ASP A 23 6.22 17.88 16.17
N TRP A 24 5.18 18.29 15.44
CA TRP A 24 4.17 19.21 15.93
C TRP A 24 3.42 18.67 17.16
N LEU A 25 3.04 17.39 17.17
CA LEU A 25 2.41 16.76 18.35
C LEU A 25 3.34 16.81 19.56
N LYS A 26 4.64 16.56 19.35
CA LYS A 26 5.63 16.65 20.44
C LYS A 26 5.75 18.06 20.98
N GLU A 27 5.86 19.08 20.11
CA GLU A 27 5.90 20.49 20.48
C GLU A 27 4.65 20.94 21.22
N ALA A 28 3.47 20.41 20.83
CA ALA A 28 2.18 20.66 21.49
C ALA A 28 1.99 19.90 22.81
N GLY A 29 3.02 19.15 23.29
CA GLY A 29 2.95 18.40 24.53
C GLY A 29 2.04 17.18 24.49
N GLN A 30 1.70 16.67 23.29
CA GLN A 30 0.90 15.46 23.14
C GLN A 30 1.75 14.21 23.32
N SER A 31 1.11 13.10 23.74
CA SER A 31 1.75 11.79 23.90
C SER A 31 1.18 10.73 22.99
N TYR A 32 0.06 11.00 22.34
CA TYR A 32 -0.65 10.02 21.52
C TYR A 32 -1.07 10.61 20.18
N TRP A 33 -0.96 9.78 19.15
CA TRP A 33 -1.54 10.03 17.84
C TRP A 33 -2.57 8.95 17.52
N GLN A 34 -3.85 9.29 17.57
CA GLN A 34 -4.91 8.39 17.13
C GLN A 34 -5.05 8.46 15.62
N ILE A 35 -5.00 7.30 14.97
CA ILE A 35 -5.16 7.14 13.52
C ILE A 35 -6.40 6.29 13.20
N LEU A 36 -6.83 6.31 11.94
CA LEU A 36 -7.82 5.36 11.43
C LEU A 36 -7.12 4.06 11.01
N PRO A 37 -7.87 2.94 10.88
CA PRO A 37 -7.31 1.70 10.36
C PRO A 37 -6.55 1.90 9.05
N LEU A 38 -5.42 1.22 8.90
CA LEU A 38 -4.52 1.38 7.76
C LEU A 38 -4.69 0.27 6.69
N GLY A 39 -5.71 -0.58 6.84
CA GLY A 39 -5.99 -1.68 5.92
C GLY A 39 -6.47 -1.21 4.54
N PRO A 40 -6.35 -2.07 3.51
CA PRO A 40 -6.85 -1.75 2.18
C PRO A 40 -8.35 -1.52 2.22
N THR A 41 -8.81 -0.50 1.51
CA THR A 41 -10.23 -0.15 1.43
C THR A 41 -10.90 -0.85 0.24
N SER A 42 -12.18 -1.14 0.39
CA SER A 42 -13.04 -1.63 -0.68
C SER A 42 -13.81 -0.48 -1.33
N TYR A 43 -14.84 -0.81 -2.11
CA TYR A 43 -15.72 0.19 -2.72
C TYR A 43 -16.31 1.13 -1.66
N GLY A 44 -16.13 2.44 -1.89
CA GLY A 44 -16.56 3.49 -0.97
C GLY A 44 -15.46 4.03 -0.04
N ASP A 45 -14.24 3.47 -0.13
CA ASP A 45 -13.02 3.97 0.53
C ASP A 45 -13.11 4.16 2.06
N SER A 46 -14.04 3.45 2.71
CA SER A 46 -14.17 3.45 4.17
C SER A 46 -13.02 2.68 4.81
N PRO A 47 -12.26 3.29 5.74
CA PRO A 47 -11.16 2.60 6.44
C PRO A 47 -11.65 1.46 7.34
N TYR A 48 -12.95 1.40 7.64
CA TYR A 48 -13.58 0.36 8.45
C TYR A 48 -14.09 -0.84 7.64
N GLN A 49 -13.97 -0.79 6.31
CA GLN A 49 -14.41 -1.86 5.40
C GLN A 49 -13.21 -2.52 4.71
N SER A 50 -12.21 -2.90 5.51
CA SER A 50 -11.07 -3.65 4.99
C SER A 50 -11.44 -5.11 4.76
N PHE A 51 -10.95 -5.66 3.64
CA PHE A 51 -11.06 -7.09 3.33
C PHE A 51 -9.85 -7.91 3.78
N SER A 52 -8.91 -7.28 4.47
CA SER A 52 -7.74 -7.95 5.07
C SER A 52 -7.40 -7.31 6.41
N THR A 53 -7.13 -8.15 7.40
CA THR A 53 -6.70 -7.70 8.74
C THR A 53 -5.21 -7.34 8.77
N PHE A 54 -4.40 -7.94 7.91
CA PHE A 54 -2.94 -7.80 7.94
C PHE A 54 -2.39 -6.89 6.86
N ALA A 55 -3.04 -6.83 5.71
CA ALA A 55 -2.56 -6.02 4.59
C ALA A 55 -2.70 -4.52 4.87
N GLY A 56 -1.69 -3.76 4.45
CA GLY A 56 -1.71 -2.31 4.46
C GLY A 56 -2.27 -1.73 3.16
N ASN A 57 -2.88 -0.55 3.25
CA ASN A 57 -3.43 0.15 2.09
C ASN A 57 -2.30 0.82 1.28
N PRO A 58 -2.11 0.47 0.01
CA PRO A 58 -1.10 1.07 -0.85
C PRO A 58 -1.22 2.60 -1.01
N TYR A 59 -2.36 3.19 -0.68
CA TYR A 59 -2.53 4.66 -0.68
C TYR A 59 -1.59 5.38 0.30
N PHE A 60 -1.14 4.71 1.36
CA PHE A 60 -0.22 5.30 2.32
C PHE A 60 1.25 5.27 1.88
N ILE A 61 1.61 4.53 0.84
CA ILE A 61 2.99 4.49 0.34
C ILE A 61 3.35 5.88 -0.22
N SER A 62 4.43 6.48 0.27
CA SER A 62 4.94 7.76 -0.24
C SER A 62 5.58 7.58 -1.61
N LEU A 63 4.97 8.18 -2.64
CA LEU A 63 5.58 8.21 -3.98
C LEU A 63 6.87 9.01 -4.01
N LYS A 64 6.98 10.04 -3.16
CA LYS A 64 8.21 10.83 -3.03
C LYS A 64 9.37 9.96 -2.52
N ALA A 65 9.13 9.09 -1.55
CA ALA A 65 10.15 8.14 -1.11
C ALA A 65 10.60 7.20 -2.24
N LEU A 66 9.67 6.76 -3.11
CA LEU A 66 10.01 5.94 -4.27
C LEU A 66 10.80 6.72 -5.34
N VAL A 67 10.61 8.04 -5.44
CA VAL A 67 11.45 8.92 -6.27
C VAL A 67 12.85 9.05 -5.66
N GLU A 68 12.95 9.22 -4.37
CA GLU A 68 14.24 9.28 -3.65
C GLU A 68 15.02 7.96 -3.73
N GLU A 69 14.32 6.83 -3.79
CA GLU A 69 14.90 5.49 -4.05
C GLU A 69 15.34 5.29 -5.52
N GLY A 70 14.96 6.18 -6.44
CA GLY A 70 15.30 6.12 -7.85
C GLY A 70 14.45 5.15 -8.69
N VAL A 71 13.39 4.56 -8.11
CA VAL A 71 12.47 3.65 -8.84
C VAL A 71 11.34 4.38 -9.56
N LEU A 72 11.13 5.66 -9.24
CA LEU A 72 10.27 6.60 -9.95
C LEU A 72 11.03 7.89 -10.25
N THR A 73 10.52 8.68 -11.20
CA THR A 73 10.95 10.06 -11.39
C THR A 73 9.87 11.04 -10.93
N LYS A 74 10.26 12.28 -10.64
CA LYS A 74 9.28 13.33 -10.32
C LYS A 74 8.33 13.56 -11.49
N GLU A 75 8.85 13.54 -12.74
CA GLU A 75 8.03 13.69 -13.94
C GLU A 75 6.96 12.60 -14.07
N ASP A 76 7.22 11.38 -13.62
CA ASP A 76 6.22 10.31 -13.62
C ASP A 76 5.03 10.67 -12.74
N CYS A 77 5.30 11.20 -11.56
CA CYS A 77 4.28 11.60 -10.60
C CYS A 77 3.52 12.86 -11.07
N ASP A 78 4.22 13.82 -11.66
CA ASP A 78 3.64 15.09 -12.12
C ASP A 78 2.75 14.94 -13.36
N LYS A 79 2.93 13.89 -14.16
CA LYS A 79 2.06 13.56 -15.31
C LYS A 79 0.69 13.03 -14.92
N VAL A 80 0.52 12.63 -13.66
CA VAL A 80 -0.75 12.08 -13.16
C VAL A 80 -1.64 13.20 -12.62
N SER A 81 -2.91 13.17 -12.99
CA SER A 81 -3.91 14.07 -12.40
C SER A 81 -4.38 13.54 -11.05
N TRP A 82 -4.13 14.26 -9.99
CA TRP A 82 -4.45 13.86 -8.60
C TRP A 82 -5.79 14.45 -8.08
N GLY A 83 -6.49 15.19 -8.88
CA GLY A 83 -7.71 15.90 -8.50
C GLY A 83 -7.56 17.42 -8.71
N ARG A 84 -8.66 18.16 -8.52
CA ARG A 84 -8.71 19.61 -8.73
C ARG A 84 -8.77 20.41 -7.44
N ARG A 85 -9.11 19.77 -6.34
CA ARG A 85 -9.37 20.41 -5.05
C ARG A 85 -8.30 20.02 -4.04
N ALA A 86 -7.82 20.99 -3.29
CA ALA A 86 -6.84 20.77 -2.23
C ALA A 86 -7.47 20.26 -0.91
N ASP A 87 -8.78 20.39 -0.77
CA ASP A 87 -9.55 20.09 0.43
C ASP A 87 -10.33 18.76 0.35
N SER A 88 -10.17 18.02 -0.73
CA SER A 88 -10.84 16.72 -0.92
C SER A 88 -10.00 15.74 -1.75
N VAL A 89 -10.11 14.47 -1.40
CA VAL A 89 -9.45 13.37 -2.10
C VAL A 89 -10.35 12.89 -3.24
N ASP A 90 -9.81 12.82 -4.46
CA ASP A 90 -10.45 12.18 -5.61
C ASP A 90 -10.01 10.70 -5.68
N TYR A 91 -10.71 9.84 -4.98
CA TYR A 91 -10.32 8.43 -4.83
C TYR A 91 -10.25 7.67 -6.16
N GLU A 92 -11.06 8.01 -7.16
CA GLU A 92 -10.97 7.39 -8.48
C GLU A 92 -9.63 7.69 -9.15
N LYS A 93 -9.18 8.94 -9.08
CA LYS A 93 -7.87 9.33 -9.63
C LYS A 93 -6.71 8.77 -8.81
N ILE A 94 -6.87 8.74 -7.47
CA ILE A 94 -5.89 8.10 -6.60
C ILE A 94 -5.72 6.64 -6.98
N TYR A 95 -6.80 5.88 -7.09
CA TYR A 95 -6.75 4.48 -7.48
C TYR A 95 -6.02 4.30 -8.81
N LYS A 96 -6.51 4.93 -9.88
CA LYS A 96 -5.93 4.79 -11.21
C LYS A 96 -4.47 5.25 -11.30
N GLY A 97 -4.16 6.40 -10.68
CA GLY A 97 -2.84 7.01 -10.76
C GLY A 97 -1.79 6.29 -9.92
N ARG A 98 -2.11 5.97 -8.67
CA ARG A 98 -1.13 5.37 -7.75
C ARG A 98 -0.78 3.94 -8.14
N TYR A 99 -1.76 3.11 -8.46
CA TYR A 99 -1.46 1.73 -8.87
C TYR A 99 -0.60 1.66 -10.13
N LYS A 100 -0.83 2.56 -11.09
CA LYS A 100 0.03 2.68 -12.28
C LYS A 100 1.47 3.04 -11.91
N LEU A 101 1.67 3.99 -11.01
CA LEU A 101 3.01 4.40 -10.56
C LEU A 101 3.67 3.33 -9.69
N LEU A 102 2.92 2.68 -8.80
CA LEU A 102 3.44 1.58 -8.00
C LEU A 102 3.88 0.40 -8.87
N ARG A 103 3.14 0.09 -9.94
CA ARG A 103 3.55 -0.93 -10.92
C ARG A 103 4.85 -0.53 -11.60
N LYS A 104 4.97 0.71 -12.06
CA LYS A 104 6.21 1.22 -12.65
C LYS A 104 7.38 1.17 -11.66
N ALA A 105 7.16 1.54 -10.40
CA ALA A 105 8.18 1.46 -9.37
C ALA A 105 8.63 0.01 -9.13
N TYR A 106 7.70 -0.93 -9.09
CA TYR A 106 7.99 -2.35 -8.99
C TYR A 106 8.87 -2.83 -10.17
N GLU A 107 8.48 -2.53 -11.41
CA GLU A 107 9.20 -2.92 -12.62
C GLU A 107 10.64 -2.36 -12.66
N ASN A 108 10.88 -1.20 -12.03
CA ASN A 108 12.19 -0.57 -11.96
C ASN A 108 13.04 -1.03 -10.75
N SER A 109 12.48 -1.83 -9.83
CA SER A 109 13.07 -2.03 -8.49
C SER A 109 14.03 -3.20 -8.37
N ASN A 110 14.03 -4.18 -9.28
CA ASN A 110 14.73 -5.47 -9.10
C ASN A 110 14.46 -6.08 -7.71
N ILE A 111 13.22 -6.02 -7.25
CA ILE A 111 12.86 -6.29 -5.85
C ILE A 111 13.20 -7.70 -5.40
N SER A 112 13.15 -8.69 -6.29
CA SER A 112 13.48 -10.08 -5.99
C SER A 112 14.91 -10.28 -5.47
N GLU A 113 15.83 -9.37 -5.79
CA GLU A 113 17.23 -9.39 -5.31
C GLU A 113 17.43 -8.69 -3.97
N ASN A 114 16.40 -8.00 -3.46
CA ASN A 114 16.49 -7.25 -2.20
C ASN A 114 16.36 -8.19 -0.98
N PRO A 115 17.39 -8.30 -0.11
CA PRO A 115 17.36 -9.22 1.02
C PRO A 115 16.31 -8.87 2.08
N ASP A 116 16.01 -7.60 2.27
CA ASP A 116 14.98 -7.16 3.22
C ASP A 116 13.58 -7.53 2.72
N TYR A 117 13.35 -7.43 1.41
CA TYR A 117 12.13 -7.92 0.79
C TYR A 117 11.98 -9.44 0.91
N GLN A 118 13.04 -10.20 0.61
CA GLN A 118 13.02 -11.66 0.74
C GLN A 118 12.71 -12.08 2.18
N LYS A 119 13.34 -11.42 3.15
CA LYS A 119 13.07 -11.64 4.57
C LYS A 119 11.62 -11.30 4.93
N PHE A 120 11.11 -10.15 4.49
CA PHE A 120 9.73 -9.75 4.73
C PHE A 120 8.73 -10.77 4.19
N VAL A 121 8.91 -11.23 2.94
CA VAL A 121 8.05 -12.25 2.33
C VAL A 121 8.09 -13.57 3.10
N ALA A 122 9.28 -14.01 3.52
CA ALA A 122 9.43 -15.25 4.28
C ALA A 122 8.74 -15.18 5.66
N GLU A 123 8.96 -14.10 6.42
CA GLU A 123 8.40 -13.90 7.74
C GLU A 123 6.87 -13.70 7.73
N ASN A 124 6.31 -13.18 6.64
CA ASN A 124 4.90 -12.91 6.48
C ASN A 124 4.16 -13.92 5.59
N SER A 125 4.83 -14.99 5.15
CA SER A 125 4.28 -15.98 4.19
C SER A 125 2.94 -16.57 4.61
N TRP A 126 2.69 -16.69 5.90
CA TRP A 126 1.47 -17.27 6.50
C TRP A 126 0.18 -16.49 6.16
N TRP A 127 0.25 -15.21 5.81
CA TRP A 127 -0.88 -14.41 5.33
C TRP A 127 -0.64 -13.83 3.94
N LEU A 128 0.59 -13.38 3.66
CA LEU A 128 0.95 -12.61 2.48
C LEU A 128 0.84 -13.45 1.20
N SER A 129 1.17 -14.73 1.28
CA SER A 129 1.10 -15.64 0.12
C SER A 129 -0.32 -15.78 -0.42
N ASP A 130 -1.30 -15.96 0.46
CA ASP A 130 -2.71 -16.07 0.07
C ASP A 130 -3.29 -14.71 -0.34
N TYR A 131 -2.94 -13.65 0.37
CA TYR A 131 -3.37 -12.30 0.04
C TYR A 131 -2.88 -11.87 -1.35
N ALA A 132 -1.60 -12.05 -1.64
CA ALA A 132 -1.01 -11.65 -2.92
C ALA A 132 -1.60 -12.45 -4.09
N LEU A 133 -1.77 -13.76 -3.93
CA LEU A 133 -2.44 -14.58 -4.93
C LEU A 133 -3.90 -14.15 -5.13
N PHE A 134 -4.66 -13.93 -4.04
CA PHE A 134 -6.05 -13.48 -4.12
C PHE A 134 -6.16 -12.16 -4.89
N MET A 135 -5.30 -11.19 -4.62
CA MET A 135 -5.33 -9.89 -5.29
C MET A 135 -4.94 -9.99 -6.76
N ALA A 136 -3.93 -10.79 -7.09
CA ALA A 136 -3.53 -11.02 -8.48
C ALA A 136 -4.65 -11.72 -9.29
N VAL A 137 -5.28 -12.73 -8.71
CA VAL A 137 -6.44 -13.40 -9.34
C VAL A 137 -7.62 -12.44 -9.48
N LYS A 138 -7.90 -11.63 -8.47
CA LYS A 138 -8.96 -10.61 -8.52
C LYS A 138 -8.74 -9.62 -9.67
N ASP A 139 -7.51 -9.14 -9.84
CA ASP A 139 -7.15 -8.23 -10.94
C ASP A 139 -7.32 -8.92 -12.30
N GLN A 140 -6.91 -10.18 -12.43
CA GLN A 140 -7.08 -11.00 -13.63
C GLN A 140 -8.57 -11.16 -14.02
N PHE A 141 -9.46 -11.25 -13.05
CA PHE A 141 -10.92 -11.31 -13.26
C PHE A 141 -11.58 -9.92 -13.31
N GLY A 142 -10.81 -8.85 -13.55
CA GLY A 142 -11.34 -7.49 -13.70
C GLY A 142 -11.93 -6.89 -12.42
N GLY A 143 -11.46 -7.32 -11.25
CA GLY A 143 -11.86 -6.78 -9.96
C GLY A 143 -13.19 -7.32 -9.40
N VAL A 144 -13.85 -8.24 -10.10
CA VAL A 144 -15.13 -8.82 -9.64
C VAL A 144 -14.96 -9.62 -8.34
N GLU A 145 -16.06 -9.82 -7.62
CA GLU A 145 -16.06 -10.60 -6.38
C GLU A 145 -15.68 -12.08 -6.66
N TRP A 146 -14.96 -12.69 -5.72
CA TRP A 146 -14.43 -14.04 -5.86
C TRP A 146 -15.49 -15.11 -6.10
N THR A 147 -16.72 -14.87 -5.68
CA THR A 147 -17.88 -15.76 -5.93
C THR A 147 -18.23 -15.93 -7.40
N LYS A 148 -17.77 -15.00 -8.25
CA LYS A 148 -17.95 -14.99 -9.71
C LYS A 148 -16.76 -15.52 -10.50
N TRP A 149 -15.68 -15.94 -9.82
CA TRP A 149 -14.52 -16.52 -10.48
C TRP A 149 -14.83 -17.92 -11.03
N ALA A 150 -13.92 -18.42 -11.88
CA ALA A 150 -13.99 -19.80 -12.33
C ALA A 150 -14.00 -20.77 -11.13
N GLU A 151 -14.76 -21.85 -11.25
CA GLU A 151 -15.05 -22.74 -10.12
C GLU A 151 -13.79 -23.33 -9.49
N ASP A 152 -12.84 -23.73 -10.30
CA ASP A 152 -11.59 -24.37 -9.89
C ASP A 152 -10.73 -23.48 -8.95
N ILE A 153 -10.53 -22.22 -9.34
CA ILE A 153 -9.79 -21.26 -8.49
C ILE A 153 -10.64 -20.75 -7.33
N ARG A 154 -11.95 -20.57 -7.54
CA ARG A 154 -12.88 -20.21 -6.49
C ARG A 154 -12.90 -21.23 -5.34
N LEU A 155 -12.86 -22.51 -5.68
CA LEU A 155 -12.82 -23.64 -4.74
C LEU A 155 -11.38 -24.03 -4.34
N ARG A 156 -10.37 -23.32 -4.85
CA ARG A 156 -8.95 -23.51 -4.52
C ARG A 156 -8.45 -24.93 -4.86
N TRP A 157 -8.87 -25.48 -6.00
CA TRP A 157 -8.35 -26.78 -6.44
C TRP A 157 -6.85 -26.71 -6.67
N ALA A 158 -6.13 -27.76 -6.27
CA ALA A 158 -4.66 -27.75 -6.26
C ALA A 158 -4.05 -27.37 -7.62
N ASN A 159 -4.57 -27.97 -8.69
CA ASN A 159 -4.14 -27.68 -10.06
C ASN A 159 -4.38 -26.23 -10.48
N ALA A 160 -5.52 -25.63 -10.10
CA ALA A 160 -5.80 -24.23 -10.36
C ALA A 160 -4.90 -23.32 -9.55
N MET A 161 -4.69 -23.61 -8.26
CA MET A 161 -3.75 -22.87 -7.40
C MET A 161 -2.34 -22.86 -7.98
N ASP A 162 -1.85 -24.00 -8.46
CA ASP A 162 -0.52 -24.12 -9.07
C ASP A 162 -0.45 -23.40 -10.43
N TYR A 163 -1.53 -23.47 -11.22
CA TYR A 163 -1.63 -22.74 -12.49
C TYR A 163 -1.55 -21.23 -12.27
N TYR A 164 -2.41 -20.67 -11.43
CA TYR A 164 -2.44 -19.22 -11.20
C TYR A 164 -1.19 -18.69 -10.52
N ARG A 165 -0.53 -19.46 -9.65
CA ARG A 165 0.77 -19.06 -9.07
C ARG A 165 1.86 -18.92 -10.13
N ARG A 166 1.85 -19.74 -11.16
CA ARG A 166 2.83 -19.65 -12.27
C ARG A 166 2.48 -18.54 -13.24
N GLU A 167 1.23 -18.51 -13.69
CA GLU A 167 0.78 -17.53 -14.70
C GLU A 167 0.82 -16.10 -14.18
N LEU A 168 0.51 -15.88 -12.90
CA LEU A 168 0.45 -14.57 -12.28
C LEU A 168 1.66 -14.26 -11.39
N TYR A 169 2.78 -14.91 -11.63
CA TYR A 169 3.98 -14.77 -10.79
C TYR A 169 4.36 -13.30 -10.55
N PHE A 170 4.47 -12.50 -11.60
CA PHE A 170 4.84 -11.08 -11.49
C PHE A 170 3.74 -10.21 -10.87
N ASP A 171 2.48 -10.57 -11.03
CA ASP A 171 1.38 -9.87 -10.38
C ASP A 171 1.32 -10.17 -8.89
N ILE A 172 1.60 -11.42 -8.50
CA ILE A 172 1.75 -11.83 -7.10
C ILE A 172 2.93 -11.10 -6.46
N GLU A 173 4.09 -11.07 -7.12
CA GLU A 173 5.27 -10.36 -6.63
C GLU A 173 5.00 -8.85 -6.51
N PHE A 174 4.25 -8.24 -7.43
CA PHE A 174 3.82 -6.85 -7.32
C PHE A 174 2.94 -6.59 -6.08
N GLN A 175 2.00 -7.48 -5.78
CA GLN A 175 1.20 -7.36 -4.56
C GLN A 175 2.07 -7.48 -3.30
N GLN A 176 3.03 -8.40 -3.29
CA GLN A 176 4.01 -8.52 -2.21
C GLN A 176 4.91 -7.28 -2.08
N TYR A 177 5.37 -6.73 -3.21
CA TYR A 177 6.14 -5.48 -3.27
C TYR A 177 5.38 -4.31 -2.62
N MET A 178 4.10 -4.12 -2.94
CA MET A 178 3.30 -3.06 -2.34
C MET A 178 3.19 -3.23 -0.83
N GLN A 179 3.00 -4.46 -0.34
CA GLN A 179 2.94 -4.72 1.09
C GLN A 179 4.31 -4.49 1.76
N PHE A 180 5.41 -4.91 1.13
CA PHE A 180 6.74 -4.61 1.63
C PHE A 180 6.99 -3.11 1.75
N LYS A 181 6.71 -2.31 0.71
CA LYS A 181 6.87 -0.85 0.73
C LYS A 181 5.97 -0.16 1.76
N PHE A 182 4.74 -0.65 1.93
CA PHE A 182 3.87 -0.16 2.98
C PHE A 182 4.49 -0.38 4.37
N TYR A 183 4.88 -1.62 4.68
CA TYR A 183 5.43 -1.94 6.00
C TYR A 183 6.79 -1.28 6.25
N GLU A 184 7.65 -1.21 5.25
CA GLU A 184 8.93 -0.49 5.35
C GLU A 184 8.73 0.97 5.77
N GLN A 185 7.85 1.69 5.09
CA GLN A 185 7.60 3.10 5.38
C GLN A 185 6.79 3.31 6.67
N TRP A 186 5.80 2.45 6.92
CA TRP A 186 5.01 2.49 8.15
C TRP A 186 5.89 2.27 9.38
N MET A 187 6.75 1.27 9.37
CA MET A 187 7.60 0.96 10.51
C MET A 187 8.63 2.06 10.76
N LYS A 188 9.15 2.72 9.71
CA LYS A 188 9.99 3.92 9.84
C LYS A 188 9.25 5.07 10.54
N LEU A 189 8.03 5.38 10.11
CA LEU A 189 7.21 6.43 10.73
C LEU A 189 6.84 6.08 12.18
N LYS A 190 6.42 4.86 12.44
CA LYS A 190 6.06 4.39 13.79
C LYS A 190 7.25 4.46 14.74
N LYS A 191 8.42 4.02 14.29
CA LYS A 191 9.68 4.14 15.07
C LYS A 191 9.98 5.59 15.38
N TYR A 192 9.93 6.48 14.39
CA TYR A 192 10.15 7.91 14.58
C TYR A 192 9.21 8.52 15.62
N ALA A 193 7.90 8.24 15.52
CA ALA A 193 6.92 8.70 16.49
C ALA A 193 7.24 8.22 17.90
N ASN A 194 7.58 6.94 18.07
CA ASN A 194 7.92 6.37 19.37
C ASN A 194 9.19 6.98 19.96
N GLU A 195 10.22 7.24 19.14
CA GLU A 195 11.47 7.92 19.57
C GLU A 195 11.22 9.37 20.03
N LYS A 196 10.19 10.02 19.48
CA LYS A 196 9.71 11.35 19.94
C LYS A 196 8.81 11.27 21.18
N GLY A 197 8.49 10.07 21.67
CA GLY A 197 7.59 9.86 22.80
C GLY A 197 6.11 9.91 22.43
N ILE A 198 5.78 9.82 21.13
CA ILE A 198 4.40 9.75 20.62
C ILE A 198 4.03 8.29 20.40
N GLN A 199 2.99 7.82 21.10
CA GLN A 199 2.41 6.49 20.88
C GLN A 199 1.30 6.59 19.84
N ILE A 200 1.24 5.62 18.93
CA ILE A 200 0.18 5.56 17.91
C ILE A 200 -0.90 4.60 18.37
N ILE A 201 -2.15 5.06 18.30
CA ILE A 201 -3.37 4.31 18.62
C ILE A 201 -4.18 4.20 17.32
N GLY A 202 -4.55 2.96 16.93
CA GLY A 202 -5.37 2.67 15.75
C GLY A 202 -6.54 1.77 16.08
#